data_88574ca476959ff01028dff6717b52d0
#
_entry.id   88574ca476959ff01028dff6717b52d0
#
_cell.length_a   1.000
_cell.length_b   1.000
_cell.length_c   1.000
_cell.angle_alpha   90.00
_cell.angle_beta   90.00
_cell.angle_gamma   90.00
#
_symmetry.space_group_name_H-M   'P 1'
#
loop_
_entity.id
_entity.type
_entity.pdbx_description
1 polymer ?
#
loop_
_entity_poly.entity_id
_entity_poly.type
_entity_poly.pdbx_seq_one_letter_code
_entity_poly.pdbx_strand_id
1 'polypeptide(L)'
;MNSPFPAVLHQHTARLLEQLLRFEHPADATVQQYFRKHSALGSRDRARVGDAVFGCLRHLRRLRHAAGEGAGAEALVAAWAAGAWQTQDATALTPAEQADLPDWLWARWPWPAETAMAVAEAFKQPAPLDLRVNILKAKREAVQAALAAAGIETVAGRWAPQALRVIGKPALQRHALMVDGSIEVQDEGSQLLGHLLGARRGEQIVDFCAGAGGKSLQIGALMRNSGRVHAFDVSAGRLSELAQRAKRAGLANVQPMAIRDELDARLSRLAGKVDRVLVDAPCSGLGTLRRNPDLKWRQGPEQLADKAALQASILMAAARLVKPGGVLVYATCSPMAEENEAVVEAFVAEHPAFAVEPALPALAKQGIDLPQSDSPYLRLDPFHHDTDGFFAARLVRCA
;
A
#
# COMPACT_ATOMS: atom_id res chain seq x y z
N MET A 1 30.36 -2.43 -15.95
CA MET A 1 31.29 -1.90 -14.92
C MET A 1 30.59 -0.76 -14.24
N ASN A 2 30.18 -0.94 -12.99
CA ASN A 2 29.55 0.13 -12.23
C ASN A 2 30.58 1.24 -11.97
N SER A 3 30.28 2.47 -12.42
CA SER A 3 31.05 3.66 -12.06
C SER A 3 31.12 3.74 -10.53
N PRO A 4 32.28 3.96 -9.92
CA PRO A 4 32.41 4.00 -8.47
C PRO A 4 31.45 5.07 -7.91
N PHE A 5 30.84 4.75 -6.75
CA PHE A 5 29.91 5.66 -6.09
C PHE A 5 30.69 6.92 -5.65
N PRO A 6 30.41 8.13 -6.20
CA PRO A 6 31.25 9.29 -5.97
C PRO A 6 31.33 9.68 -4.50
N ALA A 7 32.51 10.11 -4.02
CA ALA A 7 32.75 10.47 -2.63
C ALA A 7 31.74 11.50 -2.08
N VAL A 8 31.36 12.49 -2.89
CA VAL A 8 30.37 13.51 -2.50
C VAL A 8 28.99 12.86 -2.27
N LEU A 9 28.56 11.94 -3.14
CA LEU A 9 27.29 11.25 -2.96
C LEU A 9 27.35 10.28 -1.78
N HIS A 10 28.50 9.64 -1.53
CA HIS A 10 28.74 8.82 -0.35
C HIS A 10 28.50 9.62 0.93
N GLN A 11 29.09 10.81 1.05
CA GLN A 11 28.89 11.69 2.22
C GLN A 11 27.41 12.11 2.39
N HIS A 12 26.73 12.50 1.31
CA HIS A 12 25.31 12.83 1.38
C HIS A 12 24.45 11.63 1.81
N THR A 13 24.76 10.45 1.28
CA THR A 13 24.07 9.22 1.63
C THR A 13 24.29 8.85 3.09
N ALA A 14 25.53 8.92 3.59
CA ALA A 14 25.84 8.62 4.97
C ALA A 14 25.14 9.59 5.96
N ARG A 15 25.18 10.90 5.70
CA ARG A 15 24.48 11.91 6.51
C ARG A 15 22.97 11.72 6.53
N LEU A 16 22.38 11.35 5.39
CA LEU A 16 20.95 11.08 5.31
C LEU A 16 20.60 9.76 6.00
N LEU A 17 21.41 8.72 5.80
CA LEU A 17 21.22 7.42 6.45
C LEU A 17 21.32 7.55 7.99
N GLU A 18 22.22 8.35 8.52
CA GLU A 18 22.35 8.62 9.96
C GLU A 18 21.05 9.18 10.56
N GLN A 19 20.36 10.07 9.83
CA GLN A 19 19.05 10.59 10.27
C GLN A 19 17.97 9.50 10.20
N LEU A 20 17.99 8.68 9.15
CA LEU A 20 17.00 7.62 8.93
C LEU A 20 17.14 6.47 9.93
N LEU A 21 18.35 6.15 10.38
CA LEU A 21 18.62 5.09 11.37
C LEU A 21 18.09 5.40 12.78
N ARG A 22 17.60 6.60 13.03
CA ARG A 22 16.87 6.95 14.25
C ARG A 22 15.44 6.40 14.25
N PHE A 23 14.90 6.12 13.07
CA PHE A 23 13.54 5.62 12.86
C PHE A 23 12.41 6.44 13.51
N GLU A 24 12.65 7.72 13.78
CA GLU A 24 11.67 8.64 14.41
C GLU A 24 10.57 9.08 13.43
N HIS A 25 10.93 9.22 12.15
CA HIS A 25 10.05 9.72 11.10
C HIS A 25 10.03 8.80 9.88
N PRO A 26 8.95 8.84 9.03
CA PRO A 26 8.92 8.14 7.76
C PRO A 26 10.11 8.49 6.87
N ALA A 27 10.72 7.47 6.26
CA ALA A 27 11.94 7.65 5.47
C ALA A 27 11.72 8.58 4.28
N ASP A 28 10.58 8.49 3.59
CA ASP A 28 10.23 9.34 2.45
C ASP A 28 10.16 10.83 2.84
N ALA A 29 9.53 11.14 3.98
CA ALA A 29 9.43 12.51 4.50
C ALA A 29 10.82 13.08 4.85
N THR A 30 11.66 12.27 5.51
CA THR A 30 13.04 12.65 5.87
C THR A 30 13.87 12.89 4.61
N VAL A 31 13.78 12.01 3.61
CA VAL A 31 14.46 12.15 2.31
C VAL A 31 14.02 13.42 1.59
N GLN A 32 12.72 13.70 1.52
CA GLN A 32 12.19 14.91 0.90
C GLN A 32 12.68 16.17 1.62
N GLN A 33 12.68 16.18 2.96
CA GLN A 33 13.19 17.31 3.75
C GLN A 33 14.68 17.51 3.52
N TYR A 34 15.46 16.43 3.48
CA TYR A 34 16.90 16.49 3.21
C TYR A 34 17.19 17.12 1.84
N PHE A 35 16.51 16.68 0.77
CA PHE A 35 16.70 17.23 -0.57
C PHE A 35 16.22 18.68 -0.72
N ARG A 36 15.24 19.11 0.05
CA ARG A 36 14.86 20.54 0.10
C ARG A 36 15.97 21.40 0.68
N LYS A 37 16.66 20.92 1.74
CA LYS A 37 17.79 21.61 2.36
C LYS A 37 19.08 21.56 1.52
N HIS A 38 19.21 20.55 0.65
CA HIS A 38 20.37 20.36 -0.22
C HIS A 38 20.00 20.55 -1.70
N SER A 39 19.55 21.77 -2.02
CA SER A 39 19.02 22.12 -3.36
C SER A 39 20.06 22.01 -4.48
N ALA A 40 21.36 22.09 -4.16
CA ALA A 40 22.47 21.96 -5.10
C ALA A 40 22.60 20.55 -5.71
N LEU A 41 22.03 19.49 -5.06
CA LEU A 41 21.99 18.16 -5.63
C LEU A 41 21.04 18.13 -6.85
N GLY A 42 21.58 17.78 -8.02
CA GLY A 42 20.80 17.56 -9.23
C GLY A 42 19.86 16.38 -9.14
N SER A 43 18.91 16.26 -10.07
CA SER A 43 17.92 15.18 -10.08
C SER A 43 18.53 13.78 -10.15
N ARG A 44 19.59 13.59 -10.92
CA ARG A 44 20.35 12.32 -10.99
C ARG A 44 21.00 11.96 -9.67
N ASP A 45 21.64 12.94 -9.01
CA ASP A 45 22.33 12.72 -7.74
C ASP A 45 21.32 12.41 -6.63
N ARG A 46 20.19 13.12 -6.59
CA ARG A 46 19.08 12.82 -5.68
C ARG A 46 18.57 11.39 -5.87
N ALA A 47 18.40 10.95 -7.12
CA ALA A 47 17.97 9.57 -7.41
C ALA A 47 19.00 8.56 -6.88
N ARG A 48 20.30 8.77 -7.13
CA ARG A 48 21.38 7.88 -6.65
C ARG A 48 21.46 7.83 -5.13
N VAL A 49 21.39 8.98 -4.47
CA VAL A 49 21.36 9.04 -2.99
C VAL A 49 20.11 8.37 -2.44
N GLY A 50 18.95 8.59 -3.05
CA GLY A 50 17.70 7.92 -2.69
C GLY A 50 17.79 6.42 -2.84
N ASP A 51 18.22 5.92 -3.99
CA ASP A 51 18.38 4.48 -4.23
C ASP A 51 19.35 3.84 -3.22
N ALA A 52 20.44 4.54 -2.85
CA ALA A 52 21.42 4.06 -1.89
C ALA A 52 20.85 3.98 -0.46
N VAL A 53 20.19 5.04 0.04
CA VAL A 53 19.64 5.00 1.41
C VAL A 53 18.51 3.99 1.54
N PHE A 54 17.61 3.90 0.55
CA PHE A 54 16.58 2.87 0.56
C PHE A 54 17.17 1.46 0.40
N GLY A 55 18.26 1.30 -0.37
CA GLY A 55 19.03 0.06 -0.46
C GLY A 55 19.62 -0.33 0.90
N CYS A 56 20.23 0.60 1.61
CA CYS A 56 20.75 0.35 2.97
C CYS A 56 19.63 -0.07 3.94
N LEU A 57 18.46 0.59 3.90
CA LEU A 57 17.34 0.23 4.78
C LEU A 57 16.76 -1.16 4.46
N ARG A 58 16.76 -1.57 3.17
CA ARG A 58 16.31 -2.90 2.74
C ARG A 58 17.19 -4.00 3.27
N HIS A 59 18.52 -3.81 3.23
CA HIS A 59 19.54 -4.80 3.55
C HIS A 59 20.29 -4.50 4.85
N LEU A 60 19.63 -3.82 5.79
CA LEU A 60 20.29 -3.26 6.97
C LEU A 60 20.94 -4.32 7.87
N ARG A 61 20.32 -5.49 8.06
CA ARG A 61 20.91 -6.57 8.90
C ARG A 61 22.13 -7.17 8.24
N ARG A 62 22.03 -7.50 6.95
CA ARG A 62 23.17 -8.00 6.18
C ARG A 62 24.32 -6.98 6.14
N LEU A 63 23.99 -5.70 5.96
CA LEU A 63 25.00 -4.64 5.98
C LEU A 63 25.67 -4.47 7.35
N ARG A 64 24.91 -4.57 8.45
CA ARG A 64 25.48 -4.57 9.81
C ARG A 64 26.39 -5.78 10.03
N HIS A 65 26.00 -6.96 9.58
CA HIS A 65 26.84 -8.15 9.64
C HIS A 65 28.15 -7.96 8.83
N ALA A 66 28.07 -7.39 7.63
CA ALA A 66 29.26 -7.16 6.79
C ALA A 66 30.18 -6.06 7.32
N ALA A 67 29.64 -4.99 7.88
CA ALA A 67 30.40 -3.83 8.34
C ALA A 67 30.86 -3.96 9.80
N GLY A 68 30.36 -4.96 10.53
CA GLY A 68 30.56 -5.16 11.95
C GLY A 68 29.45 -4.57 12.82
N GLU A 69 29.19 -5.19 13.97
CA GLU A 69 28.21 -4.68 14.93
C GLU A 69 28.62 -3.27 15.40
N GLY A 70 27.63 -2.35 15.44
CA GLY A 70 27.88 -0.95 15.83
C GLY A 70 28.44 -0.07 14.70
N ALA A 71 28.57 -0.58 13.48
CA ALA A 71 29.03 0.20 12.33
C ALA A 71 28.11 1.41 12.10
N GLY A 72 28.71 2.61 11.98
CA GLY A 72 27.99 3.84 11.68
C GLY A 72 27.52 3.92 10.21
N ALA A 73 26.74 4.95 9.92
CA ALA A 73 26.14 5.14 8.60
C ALA A 73 27.17 5.14 7.46
N GLU A 74 28.35 5.69 7.67
CA GLU A 74 29.40 5.75 6.65
C GLU A 74 29.91 4.36 6.27
N ALA A 75 30.17 3.48 7.24
CA ALA A 75 30.57 2.10 7.00
C ALA A 75 29.46 1.26 6.34
N LEU A 76 28.20 1.48 6.72
CA LEU A 76 27.05 0.83 6.08
C LEU A 76 26.91 1.24 4.60
N VAL A 77 27.10 2.52 4.27
CA VAL A 77 27.07 2.99 2.87
C VAL A 77 28.24 2.44 2.09
N ALA A 78 29.43 2.35 2.70
CA ALA A 78 30.58 1.72 2.07
C ALA A 78 30.34 0.25 1.76
N ALA A 79 29.81 -0.52 2.72
CA ALA A 79 29.44 -1.92 2.53
C ALA A 79 28.36 -2.10 1.47
N TRP A 80 27.36 -1.21 1.43
CA TRP A 80 26.33 -1.21 0.39
C TRP A 80 26.94 -0.96 -1.01
N ALA A 81 27.78 0.06 -1.14
CA ALA A 81 28.43 0.43 -2.39
C ALA A 81 29.38 -0.68 -2.92
N ALA A 82 30.00 -1.43 -2.01
CA ALA A 82 30.83 -2.59 -2.32
C ALA A 82 30.01 -3.85 -2.67
N GLY A 83 28.68 -3.85 -2.50
CA GLY A 83 27.83 -5.03 -2.70
C GLY A 83 28.02 -6.12 -1.63
N ALA A 84 28.59 -5.78 -0.48
CA ALA A 84 28.95 -6.73 0.57
C ALA A 84 27.72 -7.54 1.11
N TRP A 85 26.52 -6.99 1.02
CA TRP A 85 25.28 -7.67 1.39
C TRP A 85 24.89 -8.81 0.44
N GLN A 86 25.46 -8.86 -0.78
CA GLN A 86 25.18 -9.89 -1.79
C GLN A 86 26.09 -11.11 -1.68
N THR A 87 27.28 -10.91 -1.12
CA THR A 87 28.37 -11.92 -1.13
C THR A 87 28.57 -12.64 0.20
N GLN A 88 27.67 -12.41 1.17
CA GLN A 88 27.75 -13.05 2.47
C GLN A 88 27.41 -14.54 2.41
N ASP A 89 28.13 -15.32 3.18
CA ASP A 89 27.79 -16.72 3.40
C ASP A 89 26.47 -16.82 4.17
N ALA A 90 25.44 -17.34 3.51
CA ALA A 90 24.12 -17.50 4.09
C ALA A 90 24.13 -18.38 5.36
N THR A 91 25.10 -19.31 5.49
CA THR A 91 25.22 -20.17 6.68
C THR A 91 25.68 -19.43 7.93
N ALA A 92 26.29 -18.26 7.77
CA ALA A 92 26.71 -17.39 8.87
C ALA A 92 25.60 -16.49 9.40
N LEU A 93 24.44 -16.45 8.73
CA LEU A 93 23.31 -15.58 9.05
C LEU A 93 22.14 -16.38 9.62
N THR A 94 21.50 -15.85 10.64
CA THR A 94 20.19 -16.36 11.09
C THR A 94 19.14 -16.17 9.99
N PRO A 95 18.03 -16.94 9.97
CA PRO A 95 16.96 -16.75 8.99
C PRO A 95 16.39 -15.32 8.95
N ALA A 96 16.26 -14.67 10.11
CA ALA A 96 15.81 -13.28 10.19
C ALA A 96 16.81 -12.29 9.58
N GLU A 97 18.12 -12.54 9.71
CA GLU A 97 19.16 -11.74 9.05
C GLU A 97 19.19 -11.98 7.55
N GLN A 98 19.02 -13.21 7.09
CA GLN A 98 18.88 -13.54 5.67
C GLN A 98 17.68 -12.80 5.06
N ALA A 99 16.56 -12.77 5.78
CA ALA A 99 15.36 -12.06 5.39
C ALA A 99 15.49 -10.53 5.50
N ASP A 100 16.52 -10.00 6.19
CA ASP A 100 16.63 -8.59 6.57
C ASP A 100 15.43 -8.08 7.38
N LEU A 101 14.83 -8.94 8.20
CA LEU A 101 13.70 -8.61 9.07
C LEU A 101 14.14 -8.59 10.55
N PRO A 102 13.54 -7.75 11.40
CA PRO A 102 13.66 -7.88 12.85
C PRO A 102 13.23 -9.27 13.31
N ASP A 103 13.85 -9.80 14.38
CA ASP A 103 13.57 -11.15 14.88
C ASP A 103 12.09 -11.33 15.27
N TRP A 104 11.49 -10.31 15.90
CA TRP A 104 10.08 -10.32 16.26
C TRP A 104 9.15 -10.43 15.03
N LEU A 105 9.52 -9.82 13.92
CA LEU A 105 8.73 -9.85 12.69
C LEU A 105 8.92 -11.18 11.96
N TRP A 106 10.15 -11.69 11.90
CA TRP A 106 10.41 -13.01 11.33
C TRP A 106 9.68 -14.11 12.10
N ALA A 107 9.68 -14.07 13.44
CA ALA A 107 8.96 -15.03 14.27
C ALA A 107 7.43 -15.04 14.05
N ARG A 108 6.88 -13.97 13.49
CA ARG A 108 5.44 -13.83 13.14
C ARG A 108 5.19 -13.83 11.65
N TRP A 109 6.23 -14.13 10.82
CA TRP A 109 6.11 -14.07 9.36
C TRP A 109 5.08 -15.08 8.86
N PRO A 110 3.96 -14.66 8.22
CA PRO A 110 2.76 -15.51 8.12
C PRO A 110 2.77 -16.44 6.89
N TRP A 111 3.93 -16.76 6.35
CA TRP A 111 4.06 -17.65 5.20
C TRP A 111 4.60 -19.01 5.61
N PRO A 112 4.20 -20.11 4.93
CA PRO A 112 4.76 -21.44 5.14
C PRO A 112 6.29 -21.44 5.04
N ALA A 113 6.95 -22.31 5.81
CA ALA A 113 8.42 -22.37 5.88
C ALA A 113 9.08 -22.50 4.50
N GLU A 114 8.43 -23.22 3.58
CA GLU A 114 8.91 -23.49 2.22
C GLU A 114 8.96 -22.22 1.36
N THR A 115 8.10 -21.23 1.61
CA THR A 115 7.99 -19.98 0.83
C THR A 115 8.39 -18.74 1.62
N ALA A 116 8.48 -18.83 2.93
CA ALA A 116 8.72 -17.69 3.83
C ALA A 116 9.92 -16.84 3.40
N MET A 117 11.04 -17.47 3.07
CA MET A 117 12.26 -16.77 2.63
C MET A 117 12.08 -16.13 1.24
N ALA A 118 11.48 -16.85 0.29
CA ALA A 118 11.23 -16.34 -1.05
C ALA A 118 10.31 -15.10 -1.03
N VAL A 119 9.28 -15.15 -0.18
CA VAL A 119 8.40 -14.00 0.03
C VAL A 119 9.15 -12.83 0.68
N ALA A 120 9.99 -13.08 1.70
CA ALA A 120 10.81 -12.05 2.33
C ALA A 120 11.79 -11.40 1.31
N GLU A 121 12.41 -12.19 0.43
CA GLU A 121 13.26 -11.68 -0.65
C GLU A 121 12.46 -10.81 -1.64
N ALA A 122 11.23 -11.20 -1.99
CA ALA A 122 10.37 -10.41 -2.86
C ALA A 122 9.99 -9.06 -2.22
N PHE A 123 9.77 -9.01 -0.90
CA PHE A 123 9.54 -7.76 -0.18
C PHE A 123 10.76 -6.81 -0.12
N LYS A 124 11.96 -7.31 -0.40
CA LYS A 124 13.18 -6.49 -0.50
C LYS A 124 13.37 -5.87 -1.89
N GLN A 125 12.65 -6.34 -2.91
CA GLN A 125 12.75 -5.74 -4.25
C GLN A 125 12.09 -4.36 -4.30
N PRO A 126 12.57 -3.42 -5.12
CA PRO A 126 11.86 -2.16 -5.37
C PRO A 126 10.47 -2.43 -5.95
N ALA A 127 9.46 -1.71 -5.44
CA ALA A 127 8.11 -1.83 -5.98
C ALA A 127 8.02 -1.28 -7.42
N PRO A 128 7.22 -1.91 -8.29
CA PRO A 128 6.88 -1.34 -9.59
C PRO A 128 6.07 -0.06 -9.44
N LEU A 129 6.02 0.71 -10.51
CA LEU A 129 5.13 1.87 -10.62
C LEU A 129 3.89 1.47 -11.40
N ASP A 130 2.78 1.28 -10.69
CA ASP A 130 1.50 0.94 -11.29
C ASP A 130 0.59 2.18 -11.36
N LEU A 131 -0.13 2.28 -12.47
CA LEU A 131 -1.12 3.30 -12.75
C LEU A 131 -2.51 2.67 -12.79
N ARG A 132 -3.50 3.39 -12.27
CA ARG A 132 -4.90 3.08 -12.51
C ARG A 132 -5.46 4.05 -13.54
N VAL A 133 -6.05 3.53 -14.60
CA VAL A 133 -6.76 4.32 -15.61
C VAL A 133 -8.14 4.71 -15.09
N ASN A 134 -8.49 5.98 -15.24
CA ASN A 134 -9.83 6.47 -14.95
C ASN A 134 -10.79 6.14 -16.11
N ILE A 135 -11.61 5.13 -15.90
CA ILE A 135 -12.54 4.61 -16.93
C ILE A 135 -13.67 5.57 -17.32
N LEU A 136 -13.82 6.70 -16.63
CA LEU A 136 -14.73 7.77 -17.06
C LEU A 136 -14.12 8.63 -18.16
N LYS A 137 -12.81 8.69 -18.25
CA LYS A 137 -12.09 9.58 -19.18
C LYS A 137 -11.52 8.85 -20.37
N ALA A 138 -10.99 7.65 -20.17
CA ALA A 138 -10.34 6.91 -21.24
C ALA A 138 -10.40 5.39 -21.03
N LYS A 139 -10.22 4.66 -22.12
CA LYS A 139 -9.95 3.22 -22.10
C LYS A 139 -8.46 2.98 -21.81
N ARG A 140 -8.11 1.86 -21.19
CA ARG A 140 -6.73 1.50 -20.86
C ARG A 140 -5.82 1.52 -22.08
N GLU A 141 -6.27 0.95 -23.19
CA GLU A 141 -5.51 0.85 -24.44
C GLU A 141 -5.21 2.23 -25.05
N ALA A 142 -6.14 3.18 -24.95
CA ALA A 142 -5.93 4.55 -25.42
C ALA A 142 -4.91 5.29 -24.54
N VAL A 143 -4.97 5.10 -23.23
CA VAL A 143 -3.98 5.64 -22.28
C VAL A 143 -2.60 5.05 -22.55
N GLN A 144 -2.51 3.74 -22.76
CA GLN A 144 -1.25 3.05 -23.07
C GLN A 144 -0.63 3.59 -24.35
N ALA A 145 -1.41 3.77 -25.41
CA ALA A 145 -0.95 4.35 -26.67
C ALA A 145 -0.46 5.81 -26.50
N ALA A 146 -1.17 6.62 -25.71
CA ALA A 146 -0.78 8.00 -25.43
C ALA A 146 0.53 8.09 -24.61
N LEU A 147 0.73 7.20 -23.65
CA LEU A 147 1.99 7.10 -22.90
C LEU A 147 3.15 6.66 -23.79
N ALA A 148 2.93 5.66 -24.65
CA ALA A 148 3.93 5.19 -25.62
C ALA A 148 4.35 6.31 -26.60
N ALA A 149 3.39 7.11 -27.10
CA ALA A 149 3.66 8.26 -27.95
C ALA A 149 4.51 9.34 -27.24
N ALA A 150 4.43 9.42 -25.92
CA ALA A 150 5.26 10.28 -25.07
C ALA A 150 6.60 9.62 -24.66
N GLY A 151 6.94 8.46 -25.20
CA GLY A 151 8.17 7.71 -24.86
C GLY A 151 8.12 7.02 -23.50
N ILE A 152 6.94 6.81 -22.93
CA ILE A 152 6.72 6.12 -21.66
C ILE A 152 6.18 4.72 -21.95
N GLU A 153 7.04 3.73 -21.79
CA GLU A 153 6.66 2.33 -22.00
C GLU A 153 5.82 1.83 -20.83
N THR A 154 4.72 1.12 -21.15
CA THR A 154 3.85 0.48 -20.15
C THR A 154 3.37 -0.86 -20.64
N VAL A 155 3.09 -1.77 -19.70
CA VAL A 155 2.41 -3.04 -19.96
C VAL A 155 1.08 -3.08 -19.22
N ALA A 156 0.12 -3.85 -19.72
CA ALA A 156 -1.12 -4.08 -18.99
C ALA A 156 -0.83 -4.71 -17.63
N GLY A 157 -1.55 -4.30 -16.59
CA GLY A 157 -1.52 -4.98 -15.31
C GLY A 157 -1.95 -6.44 -15.46
N ARG A 158 -1.43 -7.27 -14.60
CA ARG A 158 -1.66 -8.72 -14.65
C ARG A 158 -3.07 -9.08 -14.16
N TRP A 159 -3.60 -8.35 -13.19
CA TRP A 159 -4.79 -8.71 -12.44
C TRP A 159 -5.93 -7.70 -12.61
N ALA A 160 -5.64 -6.41 -12.38
CA ALA A 160 -6.68 -5.39 -12.38
C ALA A 160 -6.95 -4.84 -13.79
N PRO A 161 -8.22 -4.80 -14.25
CA PRO A 161 -8.57 -4.42 -15.62
C PRO A 161 -8.14 -3.01 -16.03
N GLN A 162 -7.98 -2.09 -15.05
CA GLN A 162 -7.57 -0.70 -15.31
C GLN A 162 -6.09 -0.46 -15.05
N ALA A 163 -5.33 -1.46 -14.64
CA ALA A 163 -3.93 -1.31 -14.31
C ALA A 163 -3.04 -1.22 -15.55
N LEU A 164 -2.07 -0.31 -15.48
CA LEU A 164 -0.90 -0.24 -16.36
C LEU A 164 0.34 -0.22 -15.50
N ARG A 165 1.30 -1.07 -15.79
CA ARG A 165 2.63 -1.06 -15.15
C ARG A 165 3.60 -0.27 -16.00
N VAL A 166 4.27 0.70 -15.40
CA VAL A 166 5.26 1.54 -16.06
C VAL A 166 6.62 0.82 -16.07
N ILE A 167 7.26 0.81 -17.22
CA ILE A 167 8.63 0.31 -17.36
C ILE A 167 9.62 1.43 -17.10
N GLY A 168 10.56 1.20 -16.19
CA GLY A 168 11.53 2.22 -15.79
C GLY A 168 10.98 3.23 -14.75
N LYS A 169 11.58 4.41 -14.71
CA LYS A 169 11.27 5.48 -13.73
C LYS A 169 11.04 6.83 -14.43
N PRO A 170 10.07 6.97 -15.35
CA PRO A 170 9.81 8.24 -16.02
C PRO A 170 9.19 9.27 -15.04
N ALA A 171 9.37 10.56 -15.34
CA ALA A 171 8.73 11.63 -14.59
C ALA A 171 7.28 11.82 -15.04
N LEU A 172 6.32 11.30 -14.29
CA LEU A 172 4.89 11.34 -14.64
C LEU A 172 4.13 12.55 -14.07
N GLN A 173 4.66 13.23 -13.05
CA GLN A 173 3.91 14.24 -12.28
C GLN A 173 3.37 15.39 -13.13
N ARG A 174 4.05 15.72 -14.22
CA ARG A 174 3.66 16.78 -15.15
C ARG A 174 3.06 16.27 -16.47
N HIS A 175 2.89 14.97 -16.60
CA HIS A 175 2.30 14.37 -17.80
C HIS A 175 0.81 14.76 -17.91
N ALA A 176 0.33 15.08 -19.10
CA ALA A 176 -1.04 15.57 -19.33
C ALA A 176 -2.10 14.64 -18.72
N LEU A 177 -1.95 13.31 -18.86
CA LEU A 177 -2.88 12.33 -18.32
C LEU A 177 -2.91 12.28 -16.77
N MET A 178 -1.81 12.66 -16.10
CA MET A 178 -1.79 12.85 -14.64
C MET A 178 -2.49 14.17 -14.25
N VAL A 179 -2.20 15.23 -14.98
CA VAL A 179 -2.71 16.58 -14.71
C VAL A 179 -4.22 16.63 -14.91
N ASP A 180 -4.75 15.93 -15.91
CA ASP A 180 -6.18 15.90 -16.20
C ASP A 180 -6.95 14.82 -15.40
N GLY A 181 -6.25 13.92 -14.68
CA GLY A 181 -6.86 12.83 -13.89
C GLY A 181 -7.36 11.65 -14.72
N SER A 182 -6.81 11.45 -15.91
CA SER A 182 -7.02 10.23 -16.71
C SER A 182 -6.29 9.01 -16.12
N ILE A 183 -5.20 9.25 -15.38
CA ILE A 183 -4.46 8.25 -14.65
C ILE A 183 -4.17 8.68 -13.21
N GLU A 184 -4.05 7.70 -12.33
CA GLU A 184 -3.63 7.86 -10.94
C GLU A 184 -2.56 6.82 -10.60
N VAL A 185 -1.56 7.18 -9.80
CA VAL A 185 -0.61 6.21 -9.26
C VAL A 185 -1.30 5.39 -8.18
N GLN A 186 -1.40 4.08 -8.39
CA GLN A 186 -1.97 3.15 -7.41
C GLN A 186 -1.46 1.75 -7.69
N ASP A 187 -0.91 1.11 -6.65
CA ASP A 187 -0.51 -0.30 -6.71
C ASP A 187 -1.65 -1.19 -7.21
N GLU A 188 -1.32 -2.20 -8.03
CA GLU A 188 -2.31 -3.07 -8.64
C GLU A 188 -3.12 -3.86 -7.60
N GLY A 189 -2.49 -4.32 -6.51
CA GLY A 189 -3.17 -4.99 -5.40
C GLY A 189 -4.17 -4.05 -4.70
N SER A 190 -3.81 -2.78 -4.51
CA SER A 190 -4.74 -1.77 -3.98
C SER A 190 -5.96 -1.56 -4.90
N GLN A 191 -5.78 -1.69 -6.23
CA GLN A 191 -6.90 -1.63 -7.17
C GLN A 191 -7.84 -2.83 -7.01
N LEU A 192 -7.32 -4.03 -6.73
CA LEU A 192 -8.12 -5.24 -6.47
C LEU A 192 -9.04 -5.08 -5.26
N LEU A 193 -8.59 -4.38 -4.20
CA LEU A 193 -9.44 -4.08 -3.05
C LEU A 193 -10.68 -3.24 -3.44
N GLY A 194 -10.51 -2.26 -4.32
CA GLY A 194 -11.63 -1.47 -4.84
C GLY A 194 -12.62 -2.31 -5.67
N HIS A 195 -12.13 -3.29 -6.42
CA HIS A 195 -12.96 -4.24 -7.16
C HIS A 195 -13.69 -5.23 -6.25
N LEU A 196 -13.04 -5.70 -5.17
CA LEU A 196 -13.63 -6.64 -4.22
C LEU A 196 -14.91 -6.08 -3.57
N LEU A 197 -15.01 -4.77 -3.41
CA LEU A 197 -16.22 -4.11 -2.93
C LEU A 197 -17.42 -4.36 -3.87
N GLY A 198 -17.18 -4.49 -5.18
CA GLY A 198 -18.20 -4.76 -6.17
C GLY A 198 -19.20 -3.61 -6.35
N ALA A 199 -18.75 -2.36 -6.29
CA ALA A 199 -19.55 -1.15 -6.39
C ALA A 199 -20.43 -1.10 -7.66
N ARG A 200 -21.69 -0.68 -7.50
CA ARG A 200 -22.68 -0.59 -8.58
C ARG A 200 -23.22 0.82 -8.75
N ARG A 201 -23.73 1.12 -9.94
CA ARG A 201 -24.36 2.41 -10.24
C ARG A 201 -25.54 2.69 -9.30
N GLY A 202 -25.66 3.93 -8.83
CA GLY A 202 -26.77 4.40 -8.02
C GLY A 202 -26.69 4.04 -6.54
N GLU A 203 -25.74 3.21 -6.11
CA GLU A 203 -25.58 2.81 -4.71
C GLU A 203 -25.10 3.96 -3.82
N GLN A 204 -25.38 3.84 -2.52
CA GLN A 204 -24.74 4.59 -1.47
C GLN A 204 -23.57 3.77 -0.90
N ILE A 205 -22.36 4.30 -1.01
CA ILE A 205 -21.15 3.63 -0.56
C ILE A 205 -20.44 4.51 0.46
N VAL A 206 -19.82 3.88 1.45
CA VAL A 206 -18.90 4.52 2.39
C VAL A 206 -17.50 3.97 2.19
N ASP A 207 -16.52 4.84 2.04
CA ASP A 207 -15.10 4.58 2.24
C ASP A 207 -14.73 5.16 3.60
N PHE A 208 -14.56 4.30 4.61
CA PHE A 208 -14.54 4.70 6.01
C PHE A 208 -13.19 5.29 6.45
N CYS A 209 -12.10 4.92 5.76
CA CYS A 209 -10.74 5.42 6.00
C CYS A 209 -10.13 5.92 4.69
N ALA A 210 -10.79 6.89 4.06
CA ALA A 210 -10.57 7.26 2.67
C ALA A 210 -9.17 7.83 2.36
N GLY A 211 -8.50 8.42 3.35
CA GLY A 211 -7.22 9.04 3.17
C GLY A 211 -7.22 10.10 2.07
N ALA A 212 -6.22 10.05 1.19
CA ALA A 212 -6.12 10.91 0.02
C ALA A 212 -6.97 10.42 -1.18
N GLY A 213 -7.83 9.39 -0.99
CA GLY A 213 -8.90 9.02 -1.91
C GLY A 213 -8.57 8.02 -2.99
N GLY A 214 -7.46 7.30 -2.92
CA GLY A 214 -7.09 6.33 -3.97
C GLY A 214 -8.23 5.37 -4.31
N LYS A 215 -8.84 4.74 -3.30
CA LYS A 215 -9.96 3.79 -3.45
C LYS A 215 -11.29 4.52 -3.66
N SER A 216 -11.57 5.65 -2.97
CA SER A 216 -12.78 6.46 -3.21
C SER A 216 -12.92 6.89 -4.66
N LEU A 217 -11.83 7.34 -5.31
CA LEU A 217 -11.82 7.73 -6.73
C LEU A 217 -12.08 6.54 -7.64
N GLN A 218 -11.53 5.37 -7.32
CA GLN A 218 -11.80 4.15 -8.06
C GLN A 218 -13.26 3.75 -7.97
N ILE A 219 -13.81 3.72 -6.76
CA ILE A 219 -15.21 3.37 -6.49
C ILE A 219 -16.13 4.33 -7.25
N GLY A 220 -15.90 5.65 -7.14
CA GLY A 220 -16.68 6.65 -7.84
C GLY A 220 -16.69 6.47 -9.35
N ALA A 221 -15.54 6.08 -9.94
CA ALA A 221 -15.42 5.79 -11.35
C ALA A 221 -16.12 4.47 -11.75
N LEU A 222 -16.01 3.41 -10.94
CA LEU A 222 -16.71 2.13 -11.16
C LEU A 222 -18.23 2.33 -11.13
N MET A 223 -18.74 3.20 -10.27
CA MET A 223 -20.14 3.61 -10.22
C MET A 223 -20.57 4.49 -11.42
N ARG A 224 -19.68 4.79 -12.34
CA ARG A 224 -19.95 5.69 -13.48
C ARG A 224 -20.43 7.07 -13.05
N ASN A 225 -19.84 7.60 -11.98
CA ASN A 225 -20.17 8.92 -11.41
C ASN A 225 -21.65 9.05 -11.01
N SER A 226 -22.31 7.96 -10.63
CA SER A 226 -23.71 7.93 -10.15
C SER A 226 -23.79 7.44 -8.72
N GLY A 227 -24.92 7.66 -8.05
CA GLY A 227 -25.04 7.35 -6.62
C GLY A 227 -24.17 8.29 -5.76
N ARG A 228 -23.64 7.76 -4.63
CA ARG A 228 -22.84 8.56 -3.70
C ARG A 228 -21.77 7.73 -3.02
N VAL A 229 -20.54 8.26 -2.99
CA VAL A 229 -19.42 7.74 -2.18
C VAL A 229 -19.17 8.73 -1.05
N HIS A 230 -19.52 8.36 0.17
CA HIS A 230 -19.16 9.08 1.38
C HIS A 230 -17.73 8.69 1.76
N ALA A 231 -16.79 9.61 1.63
CA ALA A 231 -15.37 9.37 1.91
C ALA A 231 -15.01 10.00 3.27
N PHE A 232 -14.86 9.15 4.30
CA PHE A 232 -14.57 9.59 5.66
C PHE A 232 -13.10 9.38 6.03
N ASP A 233 -12.54 10.31 6.75
CA ASP A 233 -11.21 10.21 7.36
C ASP A 233 -11.13 11.20 8.54
N VAL A 234 -10.26 10.92 9.50
CA VAL A 234 -9.96 11.84 10.60
C VAL A 234 -9.06 12.99 10.17
N SER A 235 -8.33 12.84 9.05
CA SER A 235 -7.40 13.84 8.52
C SER A 235 -8.05 14.75 7.49
N ALA A 236 -8.42 15.96 7.92
CA ALA A 236 -8.95 16.99 7.01
C ALA A 236 -7.97 17.36 5.88
N GLY A 237 -6.66 17.30 6.14
CA GLY A 237 -5.63 17.57 5.13
C GLY A 237 -5.67 16.54 4.00
N ARG A 238 -5.70 15.24 4.32
CA ARG A 238 -5.82 14.16 3.32
C ARG A 238 -7.13 14.25 2.54
N LEU A 239 -8.23 14.60 3.18
CA LEU A 239 -9.52 14.80 2.52
C LEU A 239 -9.53 16.01 1.59
N SER A 240 -8.78 17.07 1.92
CA SER A 240 -8.58 18.20 0.99
C SER A 240 -7.87 17.77 -0.29
N GLU A 241 -6.86 16.91 -0.19
CA GLU A 241 -6.20 16.31 -1.37
C GLU A 241 -7.18 15.45 -2.18
N LEU A 242 -7.99 14.62 -1.48
CA LEU A 242 -9.03 13.81 -2.12
C LEU A 242 -10.01 14.69 -2.91
N ALA A 243 -10.49 15.81 -2.32
CA ALA A 243 -11.42 16.71 -3.00
C ALA A 243 -10.83 17.29 -4.31
N GLN A 244 -9.56 17.70 -4.27
CA GLN A 244 -8.85 18.19 -5.45
C GLN A 244 -8.70 17.11 -6.52
N ARG A 245 -8.34 15.88 -6.11
CA ARG A 245 -8.20 14.73 -7.00
C ARG A 245 -9.54 14.31 -7.60
N ALA A 246 -10.63 14.31 -6.82
CA ALA A 246 -11.97 14.01 -7.30
C ALA A 246 -12.43 15.01 -8.38
N LYS A 247 -12.22 16.32 -8.13
CA LYS A 247 -12.47 17.35 -9.13
C LYS A 247 -11.67 17.13 -10.41
N ARG A 248 -10.37 16.87 -10.28
CA ARG A 248 -9.47 16.55 -11.42
C ARG A 248 -9.93 15.32 -12.19
N ALA A 249 -10.36 14.28 -11.49
CA ALA A 249 -10.85 13.02 -12.07
C ALA A 249 -12.26 13.15 -12.70
N GLY A 250 -12.96 14.28 -12.52
CA GLY A 250 -14.32 14.48 -13.00
C GLY A 250 -15.40 13.75 -12.20
N LEU A 251 -15.15 13.49 -10.90
CA LEU A 251 -16.03 12.76 -10.02
C LEU A 251 -16.83 13.73 -9.13
N ALA A 252 -18.13 13.83 -9.37
CA ALA A 252 -19.06 14.61 -8.56
C ALA A 252 -19.74 13.77 -7.46
N ASN A 253 -19.69 12.44 -7.60
CA ASN A 253 -20.34 11.52 -6.65
C ASN A 253 -19.49 11.21 -5.41
N VAL A 254 -18.24 11.64 -5.32
CA VAL A 254 -17.34 11.45 -4.16
C VAL A 254 -17.46 12.65 -3.23
N GLN A 255 -17.85 12.41 -1.97
CA GLN A 255 -18.12 13.43 -0.97
C GLN A 255 -17.23 13.24 0.26
N PRO A 256 -16.10 13.97 0.35
CA PRO A 256 -15.24 13.95 1.53
C PRO A 256 -15.91 14.57 2.76
N MET A 257 -15.77 13.92 3.91
CA MET A 257 -16.21 14.47 5.20
C MET A 257 -15.23 14.06 6.30
N ALA A 258 -14.61 15.05 6.95
CA ALA A 258 -13.80 14.80 8.12
C ALA A 258 -14.67 14.38 9.30
N ILE A 259 -14.33 13.24 9.90
CA ILE A 259 -14.94 12.73 11.13
C ILE A 259 -13.95 12.91 12.29
N ARG A 260 -14.46 13.01 13.51
CA ARG A 260 -13.60 13.12 14.70
C ARG A 260 -12.91 11.80 15.02
N ASP A 261 -13.68 10.74 14.97
CA ASP A 261 -13.31 9.34 15.24
C ASP A 261 -14.36 8.42 14.60
N GLU A 262 -14.20 7.11 14.74
CA GLU A 262 -15.13 6.10 14.24
C GLU A 262 -16.52 6.14 14.92
N LEU A 263 -16.65 6.82 16.05
CA LEU A 263 -17.89 6.97 16.81
C LEU A 263 -18.57 8.34 16.57
N ASP A 264 -18.16 9.10 15.58
CA ASP A 264 -18.73 10.42 15.28
C ASP A 264 -20.24 10.34 15.10
N ALA A 265 -20.97 11.10 15.92
CA ALA A 265 -22.44 11.06 15.96
C ALA A 265 -23.11 11.33 14.61
N ARG A 266 -22.45 12.05 13.70
CA ARG A 266 -22.96 12.34 12.36
C ARG A 266 -23.13 11.10 11.49
N LEU A 267 -22.42 10.00 11.81
CA LEU A 267 -22.50 8.72 11.10
C LEU A 267 -23.84 8.01 11.35
N SER A 268 -24.53 8.29 12.48
CA SER A 268 -25.80 7.65 12.86
C SER A 268 -26.90 7.80 11.82
N ARG A 269 -26.92 8.91 11.06
CA ARG A 269 -27.87 9.13 9.96
C ARG A 269 -27.76 8.13 8.80
N LEU A 270 -26.63 7.44 8.69
CA LEU A 270 -26.35 6.41 7.67
C LEU A 270 -26.57 4.99 8.20
N ALA A 271 -26.90 4.82 9.48
CA ALA A 271 -27.06 3.51 10.11
C ALA A 271 -28.08 2.64 9.35
N GLY A 272 -27.66 1.46 8.91
CA GLY A 272 -28.48 0.49 8.18
C GLY A 272 -28.96 0.94 6.80
N LYS A 273 -28.33 1.95 6.18
CA LYS A 273 -28.78 2.53 4.90
C LYS A 273 -27.77 2.40 3.76
N VAL A 274 -26.54 2.00 4.05
CA VAL A 274 -25.43 1.98 3.09
C VAL A 274 -25.38 0.65 2.39
N ASP A 275 -25.30 0.66 1.05
CA ASP A 275 -25.24 -0.55 0.24
C ASP A 275 -23.92 -1.30 0.43
N ARG A 276 -22.81 -0.54 0.47
CA ARG A 276 -21.47 -1.10 0.65
C ARG A 276 -20.60 -0.19 1.50
N VAL A 277 -19.78 -0.81 2.33
CA VAL A 277 -18.78 -0.10 3.14
C VAL A 277 -17.41 -0.70 2.87
N LEU A 278 -16.43 0.14 2.58
CA LEU A 278 -15.02 -0.22 2.55
C LEU A 278 -14.36 0.33 3.82
N VAL A 279 -13.63 -0.53 4.50
CA VAL A 279 -12.72 -0.19 5.62
C VAL A 279 -11.31 -0.54 5.17
N ASP A 280 -10.62 0.40 4.52
CA ASP A 280 -9.16 0.32 4.26
C ASP A 280 -8.45 0.79 5.54
N ALA A 281 -8.33 -0.11 6.50
CA ALA A 281 -8.04 0.22 7.89
C ALA A 281 -6.61 0.77 8.09
N PRO A 282 -6.42 1.73 9.00
CA PRO A 282 -5.09 2.14 9.41
C PRO A 282 -4.37 0.94 10.03
N CYS A 283 -3.20 0.56 9.49
CA CYS A 283 -2.48 -0.65 9.84
C CYS A 283 -0.97 -0.39 9.98
N SER A 284 -0.19 -1.43 10.29
CA SER A 284 1.28 -1.35 10.36
C SER A 284 1.93 -0.92 9.05
N GLY A 285 1.28 -1.20 7.91
CA GLY A 285 1.81 -0.93 6.59
C GLY A 285 2.91 -1.90 6.15
N LEU A 286 3.17 -2.97 6.91
CA LEU A 286 4.26 -3.93 6.63
C LEU A 286 4.13 -4.64 5.28
N GLY A 287 2.96 -4.64 4.66
CA GLY A 287 2.78 -5.10 3.28
C GLY A 287 3.42 -4.19 2.23
N THR A 288 3.82 -2.96 2.61
CA THR A 288 4.42 -1.98 1.68
C THR A 288 5.94 -1.84 1.83
N LEU A 289 6.63 -2.85 2.39
CA LEU A 289 8.08 -2.82 2.61
C LEU A 289 8.88 -2.60 1.33
N ARG A 290 8.35 -2.97 0.16
CA ARG A 290 8.95 -2.67 -1.15
C ARG A 290 9.11 -1.15 -1.36
N ARG A 291 8.19 -0.34 -0.83
CA ARG A 291 8.16 1.13 -0.93
C ARG A 291 8.74 1.80 0.31
N ASN A 292 8.42 1.25 1.48
CA ASN A 292 8.71 1.81 2.80
C ASN A 292 9.54 0.83 3.65
N PRO A 293 10.81 0.56 3.30
CA PRO A 293 11.63 -0.44 3.99
C PRO A 293 11.98 -0.07 5.44
N ASP A 294 11.76 1.18 5.83
CA ASP A 294 11.92 1.66 7.20
C ASP A 294 10.82 1.16 8.15
N LEU A 295 9.64 0.80 7.64
CA LEU A 295 8.50 0.36 8.46
C LEU A 295 8.86 -0.84 9.33
N LYS A 296 9.59 -1.82 8.83
CA LYS A 296 10.00 -2.99 9.62
C LYS A 296 10.85 -2.66 10.84
N TRP A 297 11.49 -1.48 10.86
CA TRP A 297 12.32 -0.97 11.96
C TRP A 297 11.56 -0.01 12.88
N ARG A 298 10.49 0.61 12.37
CA ARG A 298 9.66 1.58 13.10
C ARG A 298 8.47 0.94 13.79
N GLN A 299 8.11 -0.28 13.42
CA GLN A 299 7.03 -1.05 14.04
C GLN A 299 7.59 -2.02 15.06
N GLY A 300 6.75 -2.40 16.01
CA GLY A 300 7.03 -3.43 17.02
C GLY A 300 5.74 -4.15 17.42
N PRO A 301 5.83 -5.20 18.27
CA PRO A 301 4.67 -5.99 18.69
C PRO A 301 3.58 -5.16 19.39
N GLU A 302 3.97 -4.15 20.18
CA GLU A 302 3.04 -3.29 20.91
C GLU A 302 2.21 -2.44 19.94
N GLN A 303 2.86 -1.81 18.95
CA GLN A 303 2.17 -1.02 17.93
C GLN A 303 1.21 -1.86 17.08
N LEU A 304 1.50 -3.15 16.88
CA LEU A 304 0.58 -4.07 16.21
C LEU A 304 -0.69 -4.29 17.03
N ALA A 305 -0.56 -4.52 18.34
CA ALA A 305 -1.71 -4.72 19.23
C ALA A 305 -2.63 -3.48 19.28
N ASP A 306 -2.03 -2.28 19.40
CA ASP A 306 -2.77 -1.02 19.39
C ASP A 306 -3.55 -0.83 18.09
N LYS A 307 -2.92 -1.17 16.95
CA LYS A 307 -3.58 -1.08 15.64
C LYS A 307 -4.71 -2.08 15.49
N ALA A 308 -4.52 -3.32 15.93
CA ALA A 308 -5.55 -4.34 15.89
C ALA A 308 -6.80 -3.93 16.71
N ALA A 309 -6.59 -3.34 17.88
CA ALA A 309 -7.68 -2.83 18.71
C ALA A 309 -8.44 -1.68 18.02
N LEU A 310 -7.72 -0.73 17.42
CA LEU A 310 -8.34 0.36 16.64
C LEU A 310 -9.09 -0.17 15.41
N GLN A 311 -8.52 -1.14 14.70
CA GLN A 311 -9.13 -1.78 13.54
C GLN A 311 -10.45 -2.47 13.90
N ALA A 312 -10.48 -3.19 15.01
CA ALA A 312 -11.70 -3.81 15.53
C ALA A 312 -12.79 -2.78 15.83
N SER A 313 -12.44 -1.66 16.49
CA SER A 313 -13.36 -0.54 16.76
C SER A 313 -13.90 0.07 15.47
N ILE A 314 -13.04 0.34 14.49
CA ILE A 314 -13.45 0.90 13.19
C ILE A 314 -14.35 -0.09 12.44
N LEU A 315 -14.03 -1.37 12.39
CA LEU A 315 -14.83 -2.39 11.72
C LEU A 315 -16.23 -2.49 12.32
N MET A 316 -16.33 -2.48 13.65
CA MET A 316 -17.59 -2.48 14.38
C MET A 316 -18.43 -1.23 14.08
N ALA A 317 -17.83 -0.04 14.07
CA ALA A 317 -18.51 1.20 13.75
C ALA A 317 -19.00 1.23 12.29
N ALA A 318 -18.16 0.77 11.34
CA ALA A 318 -18.50 0.70 9.93
C ALA A 318 -19.64 -0.30 9.64
N ALA A 319 -19.66 -1.44 10.32
CA ALA A 319 -20.69 -2.47 10.19
C ALA A 319 -22.11 -1.94 10.47
N ARG A 320 -22.24 -0.99 11.41
CA ARG A 320 -23.54 -0.36 11.74
C ARG A 320 -24.16 0.38 10.57
N LEU A 321 -23.35 0.82 9.60
CA LEU A 321 -23.83 1.57 8.44
C LEU A 321 -24.43 0.67 7.37
N VAL A 322 -23.98 -0.57 7.27
CA VAL A 322 -24.37 -1.53 6.22
C VAL A 322 -25.85 -1.90 6.37
N LYS A 323 -26.61 -1.81 5.28
CA LYS A 323 -28.01 -2.28 5.25
C LYS A 323 -28.08 -3.82 5.24
N PRO A 324 -29.23 -4.43 5.61
CA PRO A 324 -29.46 -5.86 5.35
C PRO A 324 -29.21 -6.21 3.87
N GLY A 325 -28.52 -7.31 3.59
CA GLY A 325 -28.07 -7.70 2.25
C GLY A 325 -26.90 -6.84 1.69
N GLY A 326 -26.41 -5.86 2.44
CA GLY A 326 -25.29 -5.02 2.05
C GLY A 326 -23.93 -5.69 2.27
N VAL A 327 -22.89 -5.06 1.76
CA VAL A 327 -21.51 -5.59 1.76
C VAL A 327 -20.59 -4.72 2.61
N LEU A 328 -19.73 -5.38 3.38
CA LEU A 328 -18.64 -4.77 4.13
C LEU A 328 -17.33 -5.40 3.68
N VAL A 329 -16.38 -4.60 3.21
CA VAL A 329 -15.03 -5.05 2.92
C VAL A 329 -14.08 -4.45 3.94
N TYR A 330 -13.42 -5.32 4.71
CA TYR A 330 -12.31 -4.96 5.57
C TYR A 330 -11.00 -5.24 4.84
N ALA A 331 -10.08 -4.31 4.84
CA ALA A 331 -8.79 -4.45 4.17
C ALA A 331 -7.66 -3.78 4.95
N THR A 332 -6.46 -4.32 4.81
CA THR A 332 -5.20 -3.75 5.32
C THR A 332 -4.09 -3.89 4.29
N CYS A 333 -3.06 -3.04 4.38
CA CYS A 333 -1.76 -3.26 3.74
C CYS A 333 -0.75 -3.88 4.74
N SER A 334 -1.19 -4.88 5.49
CA SER A 334 -0.38 -5.63 6.45
C SER A 334 -0.45 -7.13 6.15
N PRO A 335 0.64 -7.87 6.29
CA PRO A 335 0.61 -9.33 6.22
C PRO A 335 0.24 -9.99 7.57
N MET A 336 0.20 -9.23 8.66
CA MET A 336 0.12 -9.76 10.02
C MET A 336 -1.26 -10.29 10.36
N ALA A 337 -1.32 -11.52 10.87
CA ALA A 337 -2.59 -12.18 11.22
C ALA A 337 -3.36 -11.42 12.32
N GLU A 338 -2.64 -10.76 13.24
CA GLU A 338 -3.22 -9.94 14.30
C GLU A 338 -4.03 -8.76 13.78
N GLU A 339 -3.65 -8.18 12.62
CA GLU A 339 -4.34 -7.08 11.97
C GLU A 339 -5.38 -7.56 10.93
N ASN A 340 -5.40 -8.84 10.62
CA ASN A 340 -6.14 -9.44 9.50
C ASN A 340 -7.20 -10.43 10.01
N GLU A 341 -6.89 -11.73 9.98
CA GLU A 341 -7.81 -12.80 10.34
C GLU A 341 -8.32 -12.64 11.76
N ALA A 342 -7.46 -12.33 12.70
CA ALA A 342 -7.86 -12.23 14.12
C ALA A 342 -8.95 -11.13 14.32
N VAL A 343 -8.84 -10.00 13.60
CA VAL A 343 -9.84 -8.93 13.66
C VAL A 343 -11.16 -9.37 13.03
N VAL A 344 -11.09 -10.04 11.87
CA VAL A 344 -12.30 -10.46 11.14
C VAL A 344 -13.02 -11.59 11.87
N GLU A 345 -12.28 -12.59 12.36
CA GLU A 345 -12.85 -13.76 13.06
C GLU A 345 -13.51 -13.34 14.37
N ALA A 346 -12.85 -12.47 15.15
CA ALA A 346 -13.46 -11.90 16.37
C ALA A 346 -14.74 -11.12 16.05
N PHE A 347 -14.70 -10.28 14.99
CA PHE A 347 -15.88 -9.53 14.57
C PHE A 347 -17.04 -10.45 14.16
N VAL A 348 -16.81 -11.48 13.35
CA VAL A 348 -17.87 -12.40 12.90
C VAL A 348 -18.45 -13.20 14.05
N ALA A 349 -17.61 -13.63 15.01
CA ALA A 349 -18.07 -14.33 16.20
C ALA A 349 -19.04 -13.51 17.06
N GLU A 350 -18.81 -12.18 17.17
CA GLU A 350 -19.67 -11.27 17.93
C GLU A 350 -20.85 -10.74 17.12
N HIS A 351 -20.81 -10.85 15.79
CA HIS A 351 -21.82 -10.27 14.89
C HIS A 351 -22.41 -11.33 13.93
N PRO A 352 -23.26 -12.24 14.41
CA PRO A 352 -23.80 -13.36 13.61
C PRO A 352 -24.67 -12.88 12.42
N ALA A 353 -25.02 -11.61 12.36
CA ALA A 353 -25.66 -11.00 11.20
C ALA A 353 -24.71 -10.81 10.00
N PHE A 354 -23.42 -11.05 10.15
CA PHE A 354 -22.44 -10.96 9.06
C PHE A 354 -21.82 -12.34 8.77
N ALA A 355 -21.71 -12.65 7.48
CA ALA A 355 -21.07 -13.86 7.01
C ALA A 355 -19.92 -13.52 6.03
N VAL A 356 -18.82 -14.28 6.09
CA VAL A 356 -17.71 -14.15 5.14
C VAL A 356 -18.16 -14.66 3.77
N GLU A 357 -18.04 -13.84 2.73
CA GLU A 357 -18.19 -14.24 1.33
C GLU A 357 -16.80 -14.45 0.73
N PRO A 358 -16.51 -15.61 0.09
CA PRO A 358 -15.20 -15.86 -0.50
C PRO A 358 -14.79 -14.79 -1.51
N ALA A 359 -13.56 -14.29 -1.36
CA ALA A 359 -13.05 -13.15 -2.13
C ALA A 359 -12.83 -13.47 -3.61
N LEU A 360 -12.27 -14.66 -3.93
CA LEU A 360 -11.96 -15.01 -5.32
C LEU A 360 -13.22 -15.13 -6.19
N PRO A 361 -14.30 -15.82 -5.78
CA PRO A 361 -15.55 -15.82 -6.52
C PRO A 361 -16.18 -14.42 -6.66
N ALA A 362 -16.01 -13.55 -5.67
CA ALA A 362 -16.50 -12.17 -5.74
C ALA A 362 -15.73 -11.34 -6.78
N LEU A 363 -14.41 -11.52 -6.88
CA LEU A 363 -13.56 -10.90 -7.91
C LEU A 363 -13.83 -11.47 -9.31
N ALA A 364 -14.04 -12.78 -9.43
CA ALA A 364 -14.38 -13.42 -10.71
C ALA A 364 -15.65 -12.83 -11.32
N LYS A 365 -16.66 -12.47 -10.50
CA LYS A 365 -17.85 -11.72 -10.96
C LYS A 365 -17.54 -10.33 -11.54
N GLN A 366 -16.33 -9.81 -11.27
CA GLN A 366 -15.83 -8.55 -11.83
C GLN A 366 -14.87 -8.77 -13.03
N GLY A 367 -14.74 -10.01 -13.51
CA GLY A 367 -13.82 -10.40 -14.58
C GLY A 367 -12.34 -10.42 -14.15
N ILE A 368 -12.09 -10.70 -12.89
CA ILE A 368 -10.74 -10.76 -12.30
C ILE A 368 -10.50 -12.18 -11.80
N ASP A 369 -9.56 -12.87 -12.45
CA ASP A 369 -9.17 -14.23 -12.12
C ASP A 369 -7.79 -14.20 -11.44
N LEU A 370 -7.76 -14.62 -10.17
CA LEU A 370 -6.55 -14.79 -9.38
C LEU A 370 -6.26 -16.29 -9.18
N PRO A 371 -5.01 -16.67 -8.85
CA PRO A 371 -4.68 -18.04 -8.50
C PRO A 371 -5.60 -18.58 -7.40
N GLN A 372 -5.95 -19.85 -7.48
CA GLN A 372 -6.80 -20.51 -6.49
C GLN A 372 -6.17 -20.49 -5.10
N SER A 373 -7.02 -20.33 -4.10
CA SER A 373 -6.66 -20.34 -2.69
C SER A 373 -7.79 -20.99 -1.88
N ASP A 374 -7.43 -21.78 -0.88
CA ASP A 374 -8.40 -22.38 0.05
C ASP A 374 -8.90 -21.36 1.09
N SER A 375 -8.24 -20.20 1.20
CA SER A 375 -8.65 -19.11 2.10
C SER A 375 -9.88 -18.39 1.54
N PRO A 376 -10.89 -18.08 2.36
CA PRO A 376 -12.00 -17.23 1.94
C PRO A 376 -11.59 -15.76 1.76
N TYR A 377 -10.42 -15.39 2.27
CA TYR A 377 -9.89 -14.03 2.24
C TYR A 377 -9.03 -13.78 1.00
N LEU A 378 -8.93 -12.53 0.58
CA LEU A 378 -7.93 -12.10 -0.39
C LEU A 378 -6.61 -11.87 0.35
N ARG A 379 -5.56 -12.56 -0.09
CA ARG A 379 -4.17 -12.30 0.32
C ARG A 379 -3.33 -12.04 -0.91
N LEU A 380 -2.63 -10.93 -0.91
CA LEU A 380 -1.72 -10.55 -1.98
C LEU A 380 -0.32 -10.31 -1.39
N ASP A 381 0.68 -10.66 -2.15
CA ASP A 381 2.08 -10.43 -1.79
C ASP A 381 2.97 -10.27 -3.03
N PRO A 382 4.20 -9.75 -2.87
CA PRO A 382 5.09 -9.52 -4.00
C PRO A 382 5.58 -10.78 -4.72
N PHE A 383 5.65 -11.92 -4.03
CA PHE A 383 6.19 -13.15 -4.58
C PHE A 383 5.18 -13.84 -5.51
N HIS A 384 3.94 -13.98 -5.08
CA HIS A 384 2.92 -14.68 -5.86
C HIS A 384 2.21 -13.77 -6.87
N HIS A 385 2.04 -12.49 -6.52
CA HIS A 385 1.18 -11.55 -7.26
C HIS A 385 1.93 -10.39 -7.90
N ASP A 386 3.18 -10.13 -7.49
CA ASP A 386 3.98 -8.96 -7.88
C ASP A 386 3.28 -7.62 -7.56
N THR A 387 2.50 -7.59 -6.47
CA THR A 387 1.86 -6.41 -5.88
C THR A 387 2.48 -6.11 -4.52
N ASP A 388 2.12 -5.01 -3.88
CA ASP A 388 2.37 -4.87 -2.45
C ASP A 388 1.55 -5.92 -1.66
N GLY A 389 1.88 -6.11 -0.38
CA GLY A 389 1.16 -7.04 0.49
C GLY A 389 -0.17 -6.46 0.95
N PHE A 390 -1.27 -7.17 0.69
CA PHE A 390 -2.61 -6.80 1.13
C PHE A 390 -3.36 -8.00 1.69
N PHE A 391 -4.25 -7.69 2.60
CA PHE A 391 -5.30 -8.58 3.07
C PHE A 391 -6.66 -7.94 2.84
N ALA A 392 -7.68 -8.74 2.49
CA ALA A 392 -9.06 -8.27 2.56
C ALA A 392 -10.04 -9.42 2.85
N ALA A 393 -11.04 -9.11 3.66
CA ALA A 393 -12.22 -9.92 3.91
C ALA A 393 -13.46 -9.23 3.36
N ARG A 394 -14.26 -9.96 2.60
CA ARG A 394 -15.56 -9.54 2.13
C ARG A 394 -16.64 -10.17 3.02
N LEU A 395 -17.48 -9.33 3.61
CA LEU A 395 -18.53 -9.71 4.52
C LEU A 395 -19.89 -9.28 3.93
N VAL A 396 -20.90 -10.11 4.10
CA VAL A 396 -22.27 -9.78 3.71
C VAL A 396 -23.13 -9.74 4.97
N ARG A 397 -23.88 -8.67 5.14
CA ARG A 397 -24.88 -8.59 6.20
C ARG A 397 -26.10 -9.42 5.80
N CYS A 398 -26.44 -10.43 6.58
CA CYS A 398 -27.63 -11.25 6.37
C CYS A 398 -28.89 -10.39 6.35
N ALA A 399 -29.92 -10.86 5.61
CA ALA A 399 -31.19 -10.17 5.43
C ALA A 399 -32.04 -10.15 6.72
#